data_c26ea75fa03e51f2e123dbf8e85f71d7
#
_entry.id   c26ea75fa03e51f2e123dbf8e85f71d7
#
_cell.length_a   1.000
_cell.length_b   1.000
_cell.length_c   1.000
_cell.angle_alpha   90.00
_cell.angle_beta   90.00
_cell.angle_gamma   90.00
#
_symmetry.space_group_name_H-M   'P 1'
#
loop_
_entity.id
_entity.type
_entity.pdbx_description
1 polymer ?
#
loop_
_entity_poly.entity_id
_entity_poly.type
_entity_poly.pdbx_seq_one_letter_code
_entity_poly.pdbx_strand_id
1 'polypeptide(L)'
;RIIGAAEAKAMEPALACVAALHSPETGIIDSHRMMLALQGDIEDRGGSIAFCTPITAVARCTGGWEVRYGGPEPGALTVDAVVNAAGLGAQALARATEPYPPARVPKQALAKGNYFQYAGRPVFSRLIYPAPVEGGLGTHVTLDLAGRMRFGPDVEWIETENYDVDPRRADSFYASIRNYFPALPDGVLMPDYCGIRPKITGPGEPAADFLIDGPAEHGLPALVHLFGIESPGLTSSLSIGEDVLERLEG
;
A
#
# COMPACT_ATOMS: atom_id res chain seq x y z
N ARG A 1 15.56 -7.47 18.74
CA ARG A 1 16.14 -7.12 20.05
C ARG A 1 16.63 -5.67 20.05
N ILE A 2 16.63 -5.03 21.22
CA ILE A 2 17.22 -3.69 21.39
C ILE A 2 18.75 -3.84 21.42
N ILE A 3 19.44 -2.97 20.67
CA ILE A 3 20.90 -2.85 20.60
C ILE A 3 21.35 -1.41 20.90
N GLY A 4 22.53 -1.26 21.47
CA GLY A 4 23.10 0.06 21.75
C GLY A 4 23.74 0.71 20.52
N ALA A 5 24.03 2.02 20.62
CA ALA A 5 24.63 2.81 19.54
C ALA A 5 25.92 2.21 18.96
N ALA A 6 26.79 1.66 19.81
CA ALA A 6 28.07 1.08 19.36
C ALA A 6 27.86 -0.16 18.48
N GLU A 7 26.92 -1.04 18.87
CA GLU A 7 26.57 -2.23 18.10
C GLU A 7 25.88 -1.84 16.79
N ALA A 8 24.90 -0.92 16.82
CA ALA A 8 24.23 -0.42 15.63
C ALA A 8 25.22 0.21 14.63
N LYS A 9 26.18 1.01 15.13
CA LYS A 9 27.21 1.62 14.29
C LYS A 9 28.23 0.60 13.75
N ALA A 10 28.48 -0.49 14.46
CA ALA A 10 29.33 -1.57 13.93
C ALA A 10 28.63 -2.32 12.79
N MET A 11 27.30 -2.41 12.80
CA MET A 11 26.50 -3.01 11.73
C MET A 11 26.33 -2.07 10.54
N GLU A 12 26.15 -0.76 10.80
CA GLU A 12 25.92 0.29 9.80
C GLU A 12 26.76 1.52 10.16
N PRO A 13 28.00 1.62 9.66
CA PRO A 13 28.96 2.67 10.06
C PRO A 13 28.50 4.11 9.82
N ALA A 14 27.63 4.33 8.84
CA ALA A 14 27.07 5.65 8.52
C ALA A 14 25.90 6.06 9.44
N LEU A 15 25.37 5.13 10.24
CA LEU A 15 24.23 5.36 11.11
C LEU A 15 24.61 6.14 12.37
N ALA A 16 23.84 7.17 12.70
CA ALA A 16 23.86 7.85 13.96
C ALA A 16 22.55 7.56 14.74
N CYS A 17 22.67 6.95 15.90
CA CYS A 17 21.53 6.68 16.79
C CYS A 17 22.02 6.53 18.23
N VAL A 18 21.11 6.62 19.20
CA VAL A 18 21.38 6.32 20.62
C VAL A 18 21.16 4.84 20.94
N ALA A 19 20.22 4.22 20.26
CA ALA A 19 19.88 2.80 20.32
C ALA A 19 19.08 2.43 19.06
N ALA A 20 18.94 1.14 18.78
CA ALA A 20 18.11 0.63 17.70
C ALA A 20 17.37 -0.64 18.10
N LEU A 21 16.23 -0.87 17.47
CA LEU A 21 15.55 -2.17 17.48
C LEU A 21 16.04 -2.96 16.25
N HIS A 22 16.81 -4.02 16.48
CA HIS A 22 17.26 -4.90 15.41
C HIS A 22 16.21 -5.96 15.12
N SER A 23 15.68 -5.98 13.89
CA SER A 23 14.75 -6.97 13.35
C SER A 23 15.47 -7.82 12.30
N PRO A 24 15.91 -9.05 12.62
CA PRO A 24 16.68 -9.89 11.69
C PRO A 24 15.83 -10.51 10.60
N GLU A 25 14.53 -10.66 10.81
CA GLU A 25 13.59 -11.32 9.89
C GLU A 25 12.98 -10.35 8.85
N THR A 26 13.26 -9.04 8.97
CA THR A 26 12.78 -8.05 8.01
C THR A 26 13.56 -8.17 6.70
N GLY A 27 12.85 -8.17 5.57
CA GLY A 27 13.45 -8.29 4.25
C GLY A 27 12.83 -7.35 3.24
N ILE A 28 13.24 -7.52 1.99
CA ILE A 28 12.67 -6.84 0.82
C ILE A 28 12.15 -7.88 -0.17
N ILE A 29 11.13 -7.50 -0.92
CA ILE A 29 10.52 -8.36 -1.93
C ILE A 29 10.38 -7.61 -3.26
N ASP A 30 10.52 -8.33 -4.36
CA ASP A 30 10.11 -7.87 -5.67
C ASP A 30 8.58 -7.99 -5.80
N SER A 31 7.88 -6.88 -5.55
CA SER A 31 6.42 -6.86 -5.57
C SER A 31 5.82 -7.21 -6.94
N HIS A 32 6.51 -6.83 -8.04
CA HIS A 32 6.07 -7.18 -9.40
C HIS A 32 6.16 -8.69 -9.66
N ARG A 33 7.28 -9.32 -9.26
CA ARG A 33 7.42 -10.78 -9.38
C ARG A 33 6.47 -11.54 -8.47
N MET A 34 6.18 -11.01 -7.28
CA MET A 34 5.15 -11.57 -6.42
C MET A 34 3.78 -11.55 -7.10
N MET A 35 3.38 -10.41 -7.70
CA MET A 35 2.11 -10.32 -8.45
C MET A 35 2.08 -11.28 -9.64
N LEU A 36 3.17 -11.41 -10.39
CA LEU A 36 3.26 -12.37 -11.51
C LEU A 36 3.18 -13.83 -11.02
N ALA A 37 3.76 -14.14 -9.88
CA ALA A 37 3.65 -15.48 -9.29
C ALA A 37 2.19 -15.79 -8.88
N LEU A 38 1.51 -14.84 -8.23
CA LEU A 38 0.10 -14.98 -7.86
C LEU A 38 -0.80 -15.07 -9.11
N GLN A 39 -0.49 -14.33 -10.18
CA GLN A 39 -1.18 -14.48 -11.46
C GLN A 39 -1.02 -15.91 -12.00
N GLY A 40 0.22 -16.44 -12.04
CA GLY A 40 0.47 -17.82 -12.45
C GLY A 40 -0.31 -18.83 -11.62
N ASP A 41 -0.34 -18.65 -10.30
CA ASP A 41 -1.10 -19.51 -9.39
C ASP A 41 -2.63 -19.49 -9.67
N ILE A 42 -3.18 -18.34 -10.06
CA ILE A 42 -4.58 -18.19 -10.47
C ILE A 42 -4.83 -18.98 -11.77
N GLU A 43 -3.99 -18.74 -12.78
CA GLU A 43 -4.12 -19.37 -14.12
C GLU A 43 -3.94 -20.90 -14.05
N ASP A 44 -2.99 -21.38 -13.27
CA ASP A 44 -2.75 -22.83 -13.06
C ASP A 44 -3.94 -23.54 -12.38
N ARG A 45 -4.76 -22.78 -11.65
CA ARG A 45 -6.01 -23.27 -11.03
C ARG A 45 -7.26 -23.03 -11.88
N GLY A 46 -7.10 -22.63 -13.14
CA GLY A 46 -8.19 -22.38 -14.08
C GLY A 46 -8.87 -21.01 -13.95
N GLY A 47 -8.31 -20.11 -13.14
CA GLY A 47 -8.74 -18.71 -13.07
C GLY A 47 -8.29 -17.92 -14.28
N SER A 48 -8.80 -16.69 -14.42
CA SER A 48 -8.44 -15.78 -15.51
C SER A 48 -8.34 -14.36 -15.01
N ILE A 49 -7.45 -13.57 -15.64
CA ILE A 49 -7.32 -12.13 -15.39
C ILE A 49 -7.67 -11.37 -16.67
N ALA A 50 -8.68 -10.50 -16.59
CA ALA A 50 -9.08 -9.64 -17.68
C ALA A 50 -8.49 -8.23 -17.50
N PHE A 51 -7.44 -7.92 -18.25
CA PHE A 51 -6.83 -6.58 -18.26
C PHE A 51 -7.67 -5.58 -19.04
N CYS A 52 -7.51 -4.28 -18.74
CA CYS A 52 -8.22 -3.19 -19.38
C CYS A 52 -9.75 -3.33 -19.35
N THR A 53 -10.27 -4.00 -18.32
CA THR A 53 -11.68 -4.34 -18.17
C THR A 53 -12.21 -3.72 -16.86
N PRO A 54 -12.48 -2.40 -16.84
CA PRO A 54 -12.98 -1.72 -15.63
C PRO A 54 -14.38 -2.21 -15.29
N ILE A 55 -14.60 -2.54 -14.02
CA ILE A 55 -15.93 -2.85 -13.51
C ILE A 55 -16.71 -1.54 -13.34
N THR A 56 -17.90 -1.48 -13.92
CA THR A 56 -18.74 -0.28 -13.96
C THR A 56 -19.94 -0.34 -13.01
N ALA A 57 -20.44 -1.54 -12.74
CA ALA A 57 -21.52 -1.76 -11.77
C ALA A 57 -21.54 -3.22 -11.31
N VAL A 58 -22.12 -3.43 -10.14
CA VAL A 58 -22.42 -4.75 -9.59
C VAL A 58 -23.85 -4.72 -9.09
N ALA A 59 -24.65 -5.73 -9.41
CA ALA A 59 -26.06 -5.78 -8.97
C ALA A 59 -26.44 -7.20 -8.53
N ARG A 60 -27.29 -7.27 -7.50
CA ARG A 60 -27.84 -8.56 -7.07
C ARG A 60 -28.76 -9.12 -8.15
N CYS A 61 -28.63 -10.39 -8.50
CA CYS A 61 -29.49 -11.06 -9.46
C CYS A 61 -29.87 -12.48 -9.01
N THR A 62 -30.72 -13.15 -9.80
CA THR A 62 -31.02 -14.57 -9.58
C THR A 62 -29.78 -15.38 -9.86
N GLY A 63 -29.32 -16.12 -8.86
CA GLY A 63 -28.14 -16.99 -8.96
C GLY A 63 -26.83 -16.33 -8.55
N GLY A 64 -26.81 -15.08 -8.05
CA GLY A 64 -25.59 -14.46 -7.56
C GLY A 64 -25.53 -12.96 -7.77
N TRP A 65 -24.48 -12.51 -8.43
CA TRP A 65 -24.18 -11.10 -8.71
C TRP A 65 -23.95 -10.89 -10.20
N GLU A 66 -24.63 -9.95 -10.83
CA GLU A 66 -24.32 -9.46 -12.17
C GLU A 66 -23.19 -8.43 -12.04
N VAL A 67 -22.08 -8.69 -12.70
CA VAL A 67 -20.93 -7.78 -12.79
C VAL A 67 -20.87 -7.19 -14.20
N ARG A 68 -21.06 -5.89 -14.30
CA ARG A 68 -20.94 -5.14 -15.57
C ARG A 68 -19.56 -4.56 -15.70
N TYR A 69 -19.01 -4.69 -16.88
CA TYR A 69 -17.66 -4.20 -17.19
C TYR A 69 -17.65 -3.40 -18.49
N GLY A 70 -16.70 -2.44 -18.54
CA GLY A 70 -16.41 -1.63 -19.72
C GLY A 70 -15.11 -2.08 -20.40
N GLY A 71 -14.49 -1.15 -21.12
CA GLY A 71 -13.26 -1.38 -21.87
C GLY A 71 -13.53 -1.66 -23.36
N PRO A 72 -12.56 -2.28 -24.09
CA PRO A 72 -12.68 -2.55 -25.52
C PRO A 72 -13.89 -3.42 -25.89
N GLU A 73 -14.24 -4.38 -25.04
CA GLU A 73 -15.36 -5.29 -25.22
C GLU A 73 -16.26 -5.25 -23.97
N PRO A 74 -17.15 -4.25 -23.86
CA PRO A 74 -18.02 -4.12 -22.70
C PRO A 74 -19.06 -5.22 -22.65
N GLY A 75 -19.45 -5.62 -21.43
CA GLY A 75 -20.40 -6.69 -21.23
C GLY A 75 -20.82 -6.85 -19.78
N ALA A 76 -21.45 -7.99 -19.49
CA ALA A 76 -21.83 -8.40 -18.16
C ALA A 76 -21.66 -9.92 -18.01
N LEU A 77 -21.43 -10.36 -16.77
CA LEU A 77 -21.40 -11.78 -16.41
C LEU A 77 -22.04 -11.97 -15.03
N THR A 78 -22.56 -13.16 -14.79
CA THR A 78 -23.09 -13.55 -13.48
C THR A 78 -22.05 -14.39 -12.75
N VAL A 79 -21.82 -14.06 -11.48
CA VAL A 79 -20.85 -14.75 -10.61
C VAL A 79 -21.50 -15.12 -9.28
N ASP A 80 -21.01 -16.13 -8.61
CA ASP A 80 -21.50 -16.57 -7.31
C ASP A 80 -21.11 -15.60 -6.19
N ALA A 81 -19.91 -15.02 -6.26
CA ALA A 81 -19.38 -14.10 -5.26
C ALA A 81 -18.59 -12.93 -5.90
N VAL A 82 -18.52 -11.82 -5.18
CA VAL A 82 -17.74 -10.62 -5.56
C VAL A 82 -16.86 -10.18 -4.41
N VAL A 83 -15.59 -9.96 -4.72
CA VAL A 83 -14.64 -9.30 -3.82
C VAL A 83 -14.17 -8.00 -4.46
N ASN A 84 -14.51 -6.88 -3.83
CA ASN A 84 -14.02 -5.57 -4.22
C ASN A 84 -12.66 -5.29 -3.58
N ALA A 85 -11.59 -5.56 -4.30
CA ALA A 85 -10.20 -5.27 -3.92
C ALA A 85 -9.61 -4.13 -4.78
N ALA A 86 -10.44 -3.16 -5.19
CA ALA A 86 -10.09 -2.15 -6.18
C ALA A 86 -9.18 -1.01 -5.66
N GLY A 87 -8.67 -1.07 -4.43
CA GLY A 87 -7.73 -0.09 -3.88
C GLY A 87 -8.30 1.34 -3.92
N LEU A 88 -7.69 2.24 -4.69
CA LEU A 88 -8.17 3.61 -4.88
C LEU A 88 -9.59 3.68 -5.49
N GLY A 89 -10.00 2.67 -6.24
CA GLY A 89 -11.35 2.56 -6.84
C GLY A 89 -12.40 1.91 -5.93
N ALA A 90 -12.03 1.43 -4.73
CA ALA A 90 -12.91 0.61 -3.91
C ALA A 90 -14.21 1.31 -3.50
N GLN A 91 -14.13 2.59 -3.09
CA GLN A 91 -15.32 3.36 -2.73
C GLN A 91 -16.23 3.64 -3.94
N ALA A 92 -15.67 3.90 -5.11
CA ALA A 92 -16.44 4.12 -6.32
C ALA A 92 -17.21 2.85 -6.73
N LEU A 93 -16.52 1.70 -6.71
CA LEU A 93 -17.15 0.41 -7.01
C LEU A 93 -18.20 0.03 -5.97
N ALA A 94 -17.96 0.28 -4.68
CA ALA A 94 -18.96 0.01 -3.64
C ALA A 94 -20.23 0.86 -3.82
N ARG A 95 -20.11 2.13 -4.24
CA ARG A 95 -21.27 2.98 -4.57
C ARG A 95 -22.02 2.51 -5.83
N ALA A 96 -21.33 1.83 -6.74
CA ALA A 96 -21.91 1.22 -7.94
C ALA A 96 -22.38 -0.23 -7.72
N THR A 97 -22.38 -0.70 -6.46
CA THR A 97 -22.84 -2.04 -6.08
C THR A 97 -24.23 -1.97 -5.46
N GLU A 98 -25.25 -2.53 -6.12
CA GLU A 98 -26.63 -2.57 -5.62
C GLU A 98 -27.00 -3.97 -5.11
N PRO A 99 -27.61 -4.09 -3.90
CA PRO A 99 -28.15 -3.03 -3.02
C PRO A 99 -27.22 -2.65 -1.85
N TYR A 100 -25.90 -2.56 -2.04
CA TYR A 100 -24.98 -2.21 -0.94
C TYR A 100 -25.31 -0.82 -0.38
N PRO A 101 -25.46 -0.66 0.97
CA PRO A 101 -25.91 0.60 1.54
C PRO A 101 -24.86 1.72 1.38
N PRO A 102 -25.19 2.86 0.74
CA PRO A 102 -24.25 3.96 0.55
C PRO A 102 -23.65 4.52 1.86
N ALA A 103 -24.40 4.44 2.97
CA ALA A 103 -23.93 4.89 4.28
C ALA A 103 -22.78 4.04 4.86
N ARG A 104 -22.56 2.84 4.34
CA ARG A 104 -21.44 1.98 4.74
C ARG A 104 -20.16 2.27 3.97
N VAL A 105 -20.23 2.99 2.85
CA VAL A 105 -19.05 3.36 2.08
C VAL A 105 -18.24 4.41 2.87
N PRO A 106 -17.03 4.08 3.33
CA PRO A 106 -16.23 5.04 4.08
C PRO A 106 -15.81 6.20 3.18
N LYS A 107 -15.44 7.32 3.80
CA LYS A 107 -14.81 8.40 3.07
C LYS A 107 -13.49 7.91 2.44
N GLN A 108 -13.06 8.62 1.41
CA GLN A 108 -11.76 8.41 0.79
C GLN A 108 -10.88 9.62 1.03
N ALA A 109 -9.65 9.39 1.43
CA ALA A 109 -8.62 10.39 1.51
C ALA A 109 -7.34 9.85 0.84
N LEU A 110 -6.69 10.68 0.06
CA LEU A 110 -5.53 10.28 -0.73
C LEU A 110 -4.26 10.81 -0.07
N ALA A 111 -3.45 9.91 0.49
CA ALA A 111 -2.17 10.26 1.09
C ALA A 111 -1.02 9.75 0.21
N LYS A 112 -0.45 10.65 -0.57
CA LYS A 112 0.70 10.38 -1.42
C LYS A 112 1.97 10.31 -0.59
N GLY A 113 2.80 9.32 -0.87
CA GLY A 113 4.13 9.15 -0.29
C GLY A 113 5.19 9.25 -1.37
N ASN A 114 6.03 10.28 -1.30
CA ASN A 114 7.08 10.53 -2.27
C ASN A 114 8.38 9.85 -1.84
N TYR A 115 9.15 9.39 -2.82
CA TYR A 115 10.47 8.78 -2.62
C TYR A 115 11.54 9.49 -3.43
N PHE A 116 12.73 9.56 -2.85
CA PHE A 116 13.93 10.11 -3.49
C PHE A 116 15.02 9.06 -3.55
N GLN A 117 15.59 8.86 -4.73
CA GLN A 117 16.75 8.00 -4.93
C GLN A 117 18.01 8.71 -4.44
N TYR A 118 18.90 7.96 -3.80
CA TYR A 118 20.24 8.43 -3.45
C TYR A 118 21.19 8.28 -4.63
N ALA A 119 21.70 9.38 -5.16
CA ALA A 119 22.62 9.40 -6.30
C ALA A 119 24.07 9.04 -5.94
N GLY A 120 24.38 8.81 -4.67
CA GLY A 120 25.71 8.38 -4.19
C GLY A 120 25.90 6.86 -4.19
N ARG A 121 27.07 6.43 -3.73
CA ARG A 121 27.29 5.00 -3.44
C ARG A 121 26.49 4.61 -2.19
N PRO A 122 25.76 3.48 -2.21
CA PRO A 122 25.05 3.01 -1.03
C PRO A 122 25.96 2.93 0.20
N VAL A 123 25.50 3.46 1.31
CA VAL A 123 26.23 3.49 2.59
C VAL A 123 25.57 2.61 3.66
N PHE A 124 24.34 2.18 3.41
CA PHE A 124 23.61 1.23 4.25
C PHE A 124 23.44 -0.09 3.51
N SER A 125 23.54 -1.18 4.27
CA SER A 125 23.28 -2.55 3.80
C SER A 125 21.97 -3.11 4.32
N ARG A 126 21.27 -2.36 5.19
CA ARG A 126 19.99 -2.70 5.83
C ARG A 126 18.98 -1.59 5.64
N LEU A 127 17.71 -1.94 5.80
CA LEU A 127 16.63 -0.97 5.92
C LEU A 127 16.80 -0.20 7.24
N ILE A 128 16.68 1.13 7.19
CA ILE A 128 16.78 1.99 8.37
C ILE A 128 15.46 2.73 8.54
N TYR A 129 14.83 2.49 9.69
CA TYR A 129 13.58 3.14 10.06
C TYR A 129 13.84 4.03 11.28
N PRO A 130 13.78 5.36 11.16
CA PRO A 130 13.84 6.24 12.32
C PRO A 130 12.65 5.96 13.24
N ALA A 131 12.80 6.30 14.52
CA ALA A 131 11.66 6.25 15.45
C ALA A 131 10.52 7.12 14.90
N PRO A 132 9.25 6.68 15.05
CA PRO A 132 8.12 7.48 14.62
C PRO A 132 8.14 8.86 15.26
N VAL A 133 7.84 9.89 14.48
CA VAL A 133 7.65 11.27 14.95
C VAL A 133 6.16 11.60 14.92
N GLU A 134 5.76 12.63 15.69
CA GLU A 134 4.37 13.08 15.68
C GLU A 134 3.93 13.42 14.25
N GLY A 135 2.85 12.77 13.78
CA GLY A 135 2.30 12.95 12.43
C GLY A 135 2.91 12.10 11.32
N GLY A 136 3.89 11.22 11.58
CA GLY A 136 4.45 10.37 10.53
C GLY A 136 5.42 9.29 10.99
N LEU A 137 5.71 8.36 10.09
CA LEU A 137 6.65 7.25 10.32
C LEU A 137 8.14 7.66 10.17
N GLY A 138 8.41 8.94 9.83
CA GLY A 138 9.74 9.40 9.45
C GLY A 138 10.15 8.95 8.05
N THR A 139 11.25 9.51 7.54
CA THR A 139 11.80 9.16 6.22
C THR A 139 12.73 7.96 6.36
N HIS A 140 12.32 6.82 5.82
CA HIS A 140 13.06 5.55 5.90
C HIS A 140 14.18 5.48 4.86
N VAL A 141 15.18 4.61 5.10
CA VAL A 141 16.04 4.07 4.05
C VAL A 141 15.43 2.75 3.57
N THR A 142 15.15 2.66 2.28
CA THR A 142 14.80 1.42 1.61
C THR A 142 15.88 1.02 0.62
N LEU A 143 16.04 -0.27 0.40
CA LEU A 143 16.97 -0.83 -0.57
C LEU A 143 16.17 -1.61 -1.61
N ASP A 144 16.57 -1.51 -2.87
CA ASP A 144 16.08 -2.46 -3.87
C ASP A 144 16.97 -3.71 -3.92
N LEU A 145 16.58 -4.69 -4.72
CA LEU A 145 17.34 -5.95 -4.87
C LEU A 145 18.73 -5.77 -5.49
N ALA A 146 19.01 -4.63 -6.10
CA ALA A 146 20.34 -4.24 -6.57
C ALA A 146 21.15 -3.46 -5.52
N GLY A 147 20.61 -3.26 -4.31
CA GLY A 147 21.24 -2.50 -3.23
C GLY A 147 21.21 -0.99 -3.42
N ARG A 148 20.42 -0.45 -4.36
CA ARG A 148 20.27 0.99 -4.52
C ARG A 148 19.42 1.54 -3.39
N MET A 149 19.84 2.70 -2.85
CA MET A 149 19.17 3.34 -1.72
C MET A 149 18.10 4.33 -2.17
N ARG A 150 16.98 4.32 -1.48
CA ARG A 150 15.92 5.31 -1.55
C ARG A 150 15.55 5.79 -0.17
N PHE A 151 15.08 7.02 -0.12
CA PHE A 151 14.55 7.64 1.08
C PHE A 151 13.08 7.94 0.90
N GLY A 152 12.28 7.65 1.91
CA GLY A 152 10.84 7.88 1.90
C GLY A 152 10.08 6.85 2.71
N PRO A 153 8.74 6.97 2.70
CA PRO A 153 8.03 8.10 2.10
C PRO A 153 7.91 9.29 3.03
N ASP A 154 7.51 10.43 2.48
CA ASP A 154 6.84 11.48 3.22
C ASP A 154 5.31 11.26 3.24
N VAL A 155 4.55 12.28 3.63
CA VAL A 155 3.08 12.30 3.52
C VAL A 155 2.67 13.62 2.87
N GLU A 156 1.95 13.49 1.76
CA GLU A 156 1.34 14.59 1.02
C GLU A 156 -0.14 14.28 0.80
N TRP A 157 -1.03 15.07 1.40
CA TRP A 157 -2.45 14.93 1.15
C TRP A 157 -2.81 15.59 -0.18
N ILE A 158 -3.50 14.84 -1.04
CA ILE A 158 -3.88 15.28 -2.39
C ILE A 158 -5.38 15.08 -2.60
N GLU A 159 -5.98 15.89 -3.46
CA GLU A 159 -7.42 15.80 -3.79
C GLU A 159 -7.68 14.88 -4.99
N THR A 160 -6.72 14.81 -5.91
CA THR A 160 -6.81 14.00 -7.12
C THR A 160 -5.54 13.17 -7.29
N GLU A 161 -5.66 12.01 -7.93
CA GLU A 161 -4.52 11.16 -8.20
C GLU A 161 -3.47 11.89 -9.06
N ASN A 162 -2.27 12.01 -8.53
CA ASN A 162 -1.11 12.59 -9.18
C ASN A 162 0.15 11.85 -8.73
N TYR A 163 0.86 11.26 -9.68
CA TYR A 163 2.08 10.47 -9.44
C TYR A 163 3.38 11.25 -9.73
N ASP A 164 3.31 12.56 -9.94
CA ASP A 164 4.51 13.40 -10.11
C ASP A 164 5.16 13.67 -8.75
N VAL A 165 6.48 13.50 -8.67
CA VAL A 165 7.26 13.83 -7.47
C VAL A 165 7.81 15.26 -7.62
N ASP A 166 7.40 16.17 -6.75
CA ASP A 166 7.93 17.54 -6.73
C ASP A 166 9.37 17.54 -6.19
N PRO A 167 10.38 17.95 -7.00
CA PRO A 167 11.78 17.97 -6.58
C PRO A 167 12.05 18.83 -5.34
N ARG A 168 11.24 19.89 -5.11
CA ARG A 168 11.39 20.81 -3.97
C ARG A 168 11.12 20.13 -2.63
N ARG A 169 10.41 19.03 -2.61
CA ARG A 169 10.17 18.25 -1.39
C ARG A 169 11.45 17.64 -0.81
N ALA A 170 12.52 17.51 -1.61
CA ALA A 170 13.82 17.04 -1.15
C ALA A 170 14.35 17.83 0.05
N ASP A 171 14.03 19.12 0.19
CA ASP A 171 14.53 19.96 1.29
C ASP A 171 14.09 19.40 2.66
N SER A 172 12.85 18.96 2.80
CA SER A 172 12.34 18.34 4.03
C SER A 172 12.98 16.97 4.30
N PHE A 173 13.32 16.23 3.24
CA PHE A 173 14.01 14.94 3.34
C PHE A 173 15.42 15.09 3.90
N TYR A 174 16.20 16.09 3.42
CA TYR A 174 17.55 16.34 3.95
C TYR A 174 17.53 16.54 5.46
N ALA A 175 16.60 17.35 5.98
CA ALA A 175 16.49 17.62 7.40
C ALA A 175 16.15 16.33 8.19
N SER A 176 15.20 15.53 7.70
CA SER A 176 14.77 14.29 8.35
C SER A 176 15.87 13.22 8.33
N ILE A 177 16.51 13.00 7.18
CA ILE A 177 17.52 11.96 7.00
C ILE A 177 18.78 12.26 7.82
N ARG A 178 19.19 13.51 7.91
CA ARG A 178 20.40 13.91 8.65
C ARG A 178 20.33 13.64 10.15
N ASN A 179 19.15 13.39 10.70
CA ASN A 179 19.01 12.95 12.09
C ASN A 179 19.65 11.59 12.34
N TYR A 180 19.68 10.70 11.34
CA TYR A 180 20.27 9.37 11.47
C TYR A 180 21.41 9.12 10.47
N PHE A 181 21.52 9.93 9.42
CA PHE A 181 22.65 9.95 8.47
C PHE A 181 23.24 11.37 8.35
N PRO A 182 23.97 11.86 9.36
CA PRO A 182 24.49 13.25 9.38
C PRO A 182 25.40 13.58 8.22
N ALA A 183 26.09 12.60 7.64
CA ALA A 183 27.02 12.77 6.53
C ALA A 183 26.34 12.84 5.15
N LEU A 184 25.00 12.90 5.08
CA LEU A 184 24.28 13.01 3.81
C LEU A 184 24.69 14.30 3.07
N PRO A 185 25.34 14.20 1.88
CA PRO A 185 25.74 15.38 1.09
C PRO A 185 24.53 16.13 0.54
N ASP A 186 24.70 17.39 0.19
CA ASP A 186 23.71 18.15 -0.56
C ASP A 186 23.63 17.71 -2.03
N GLY A 187 22.47 17.87 -2.66
CA GLY A 187 22.28 17.65 -4.09
C GLY A 187 22.28 16.18 -4.53
N VAL A 188 22.19 15.22 -3.60
CA VAL A 188 22.24 13.78 -3.91
C VAL A 188 20.87 13.08 -3.88
N LEU A 189 19.80 13.80 -3.56
CA LEU A 189 18.44 13.29 -3.57
C LEU A 189 17.76 13.63 -4.89
N MET A 190 17.46 12.61 -5.68
CA MET A 190 16.79 12.74 -6.97
C MET A 190 15.36 12.21 -6.85
N PRO A 191 14.33 12.92 -7.38
CA PRO A 191 12.98 12.39 -7.43
C PRO A 191 12.96 10.98 -8.04
N ASP A 192 12.23 10.07 -7.42
CA ASP A 192 12.11 8.69 -7.90
C ASP A 192 10.64 8.37 -8.20
N TYR A 193 9.93 7.69 -7.32
CA TYR A 193 8.53 7.37 -7.51
C TYR A 193 7.69 7.82 -6.31
N CYS A 194 6.38 7.74 -6.45
CA CYS A 194 5.46 7.89 -5.33
C CYS A 194 4.39 6.79 -5.36
N GLY A 195 3.76 6.58 -4.21
CA GLY A 195 2.56 5.77 -4.09
C GLY A 195 1.44 6.58 -3.45
N ILE A 196 0.19 6.25 -3.76
CA ILE A 196 -0.99 6.89 -3.16
C ILE A 196 -1.69 5.89 -2.27
N ARG A 197 -1.80 6.19 -0.97
CA ARG A 197 -2.51 5.34 0.00
C ARG A 197 -4.00 5.62 -0.04
N PRO A 198 -4.85 4.59 -0.22
CA PRO A 198 -6.31 4.73 -0.19
C PRO A 198 -6.82 4.82 1.26
N LYS A 199 -6.55 5.92 1.95
CA LYS A 199 -6.96 6.08 3.35
C LYS A 199 -8.47 6.26 3.50
N ILE A 200 -9.00 5.80 4.63
CA ILE A 200 -10.39 6.01 5.06
C ILE A 200 -10.52 7.03 6.18
N THR A 201 -9.41 7.65 6.57
CA THR A 201 -9.32 8.79 7.49
C THR A 201 -8.50 9.90 6.86
N GLY A 202 -8.85 11.15 7.15
CA GLY A 202 -8.21 12.34 6.58
C GLY A 202 -7.08 12.91 7.44
N PRO A 203 -6.51 14.04 7.02
CA PRO A 203 -5.49 14.75 7.79
C PRO A 203 -6.03 15.14 9.17
N GLY A 204 -5.20 14.94 10.21
CA GLY A 204 -5.56 15.27 11.59
C GLY A 204 -6.49 14.28 12.28
N GLU A 205 -6.93 13.23 11.62
CA GLU A 205 -7.72 12.15 12.20
C GLU A 205 -6.84 10.98 12.65
N PRO A 206 -7.25 10.23 13.68
CA PRO A 206 -6.57 8.98 14.03
C PRO A 206 -6.51 8.03 12.84
N ALA A 207 -5.38 7.32 12.70
CA ALA A 207 -5.27 6.29 11.66
C ALA A 207 -6.32 5.20 11.91
N ALA A 208 -7.02 4.82 10.84
CA ALA A 208 -7.92 3.67 10.87
C ALA A 208 -7.16 2.40 10.45
N ASP A 209 -7.64 1.26 10.91
CA ASP A 209 -7.25 -0.04 10.40
C ASP A 209 -7.94 -0.35 9.07
N PHE A 210 -7.57 -1.43 8.41
CA PHE A 210 -8.26 -1.96 7.23
C PHE A 210 -9.73 -2.23 7.55
N LEU A 211 -10.61 -1.87 6.64
CA LEU A 211 -12.03 -2.18 6.73
C LEU A 211 -12.36 -3.28 5.71
N ILE A 212 -12.58 -4.48 6.22
CA ILE A 212 -13.07 -5.63 5.44
C ILE A 212 -14.55 -5.79 5.78
N ASP A 213 -15.40 -5.35 4.86
CA ASP A 213 -16.86 -5.31 5.06
C ASP A 213 -17.51 -6.48 4.31
N GLY A 214 -17.96 -7.47 5.06
CA GLY A 214 -18.44 -8.75 4.55
C GLY A 214 -19.92 -9.01 4.82
N PRO A 215 -20.40 -10.22 4.47
CA PRO A 215 -21.81 -10.61 4.64
C PRO A 215 -22.33 -10.45 6.06
N ALA A 216 -21.52 -10.73 7.07
CA ALA A 216 -21.91 -10.60 8.48
C ALA A 216 -22.20 -9.15 8.88
N GLU A 217 -21.49 -8.19 8.28
CA GLU A 217 -21.59 -6.77 8.60
C GLU A 217 -22.73 -6.07 7.83
N HIS A 218 -22.96 -6.40 6.55
CA HIS A 218 -23.92 -5.69 5.69
C HIS A 218 -25.10 -6.55 5.25
N GLY A 219 -25.13 -7.85 5.54
CA GLY A 219 -26.26 -8.73 5.27
C GLY A 219 -26.41 -9.18 3.81
N LEU A 220 -25.47 -8.86 2.92
CA LEU A 220 -25.52 -9.25 1.50
C LEU A 220 -24.61 -10.47 1.29
N PRO A 221 -25.16 -11.65 0.95
CA PRO A 221 -24.37 -12.86 0.85
C PRO A 221 -23.36 -12.81 -0.29
N ALA A 222 -22.20 -13.41 -0.08
CA ALA A 222 -21.14 -13.58 -1.07
C ALA A 222 -20.62 -12.27 -1.67
N LEU A 223 -20.59 -11.18 -0.89
CA LEU A 223 -20.03 -9.89 -1.24
C LEU A 223 -19.05 -9.45 -0.14
N VAL A 224 -17.84 -9.07 -0.53
CA VAL A 224 -16.85 -8.50 0.38
C VAL A 224 -16.26 -7.23 -0.23
N HIS A 225 -16.22 -6.15 0.52
CA HIS A 225 -15.54 -4.92 0.16
C HIS A 225 -14.30 -4.70 1.03
N LEU A 226 -13.16 -4.38 0.39
CA LEU A 226 -11.90 -4.04 1.06
C LEU A 226 -11.66 -2.53 0.93
N PHE A 227 -11.63 -1.83 2.06
CA PHE A 227 -11.35 -0.39 2.10
C PHE A 227 -10.13 -0.10 2.97
N GLY A 228 -9.39 0.93 2.60
CA GLY A 228 -8.25 1.37 3.39
C GLY A 228 -7.07 0.41 3.38
N ILE A 229 -6.97 -0.50 2.42
CA ILE A 229 -5.84 -1.43 2.31
C ILE A 229 -4.62 -0.64 1.83
N GLU A 230 -3.90 -0.08 2.79
CA GLU A 230 -2.64 0.64 2.60
C GLU A 230 -1.47 -0.14 3.21
N SER A 231 -0.38 0.49 3.60
CA SER A 231 0.72 -0.17 4.31
C SER A 231 0.25 -0.63 5.72
N PRO A 232 0.45 -1.91 6.10
CA PRO A 232 1.24 -2.95 5.46
C PRO A 232 0.45 -3.95 4.58
N GLY A 233 -0.51 -3.52 3.79
CA GLY A 233 -1.41 -4.36 3.01
C GLY A 233 -0.71 -5.38 2.09
N LEU A 234 0.43 -5.02 1.48
CA LEU A 234 1.20 -5.98 0.67
C LEU A 234 1.74 -7.13 1.53
N THR A 235 2.32 -6.81 2.69
CA THR A 235 2.83 -7.82 3.64
C THR A 235 1.71 -8.71 4.17
N SER A 236 0.51 -8.14 4.38
CA SER A 236 -0.66 -8.84 4.91
C SER A 236 -1.54 -9.48 3.83
N SER A 237 -1.19 -9.35 2.54
CA SER A 237 -2.09 -9.69 1.43
C SER A 237 -2.57 -11.13 1.44
N LEU A 238 -1.72 -12.09 1.80
CA LEU A 238 -2.10 -13.50 1.88
C LEU A 238 -3.09 -13.75 3.04
N SER A 239 -2.83 -13.20 4.23
CA SER A 239 -3.74 -13.31 5.37
C SER A 239 -5.07 -12.55 5.14
N ILE A 240 -5.05 -11.43 4.40
CA ILE A 240 -6.28 -10.76 3.96
C ILE A 240 -7.07 -11.69 3.02
N GLY A 241 -6.39 -12.40 2.13
CA GLY A 241 -7.03 -13.37 1.25
C GLY A 241 -7.71 -14.52 2.01
N GLU A 242 -7.07 -15.02 3.08
CA GLU A 242 -7.64 -16.03 3.97
C GLU A 242 -8.88 -15.50 4.72
N ASP A 243 -8.81 -14.29 5.31
CA ASP A 243 -9.96 -13.65 5.99
C ASP A 243 -11.13 -13.40 5.02
N VAL A 244 -10.85 -13.00 3.78
CA VAL A 244 -11.87 -12.83 2.75
C VAL A 244 -12.56 -14.17 2.42
N LEU A 245 -11.80 -15.25 2.30
CA LEU A 245 -12.34 -16.57 2.04
C LEU A 245 -13.26 -17.02 3.19
N GLU A 246 -12.82 -16.90 4.44
CA GLU A 246 -13.63 -17.22 5.63
C GLU A 246 -14.95 -16.44 5.65
N ARG A 247 -14.93 -15.15 5.28
CA ARG A 247 -16.16 -14.31 5.22
C ARG A 247 -17.11 -14.70 4.09
N LEU A 248 -16.60 -15.29 3.01
CA LEU A 248 -17.43 -15.78 1.90
C LEU A 248 -18.08 -17.13 2.20
N GLU A 249 -17.44 -17.97 3.02
CA GLU A 249 -17.92 -19.30 3.39
C GLU A 249 -18.86 -19.32 4.60
N GLY A 250 -18.80 -18.31 5.45
CA GLY A 250 -19.53 -18.21 6.74
C GLY A 250 -20.79 -17.48 6.72
#